data_f3b755a3b7330389f09fc1cc2388bc4f
#
_entry.id   f3b755a3b7330389f09fc1cc2388bc4f
#
_cell.length_a   1.000
_cell.length_b   1.000
_cell.length_c   1.000
_cell.angle_alpha   90.00
_cell.angle_beta   90.00
_cell.angle_gamma   90.00
#
_symmetry.space_group_name_H-M   'P 1'
#
loop_
_entity.id
_entity.type
_entity.pdbx_description
1 polymer ?
#
loop_
_entity_poly.entity_id
_entity_poly.type
_entity_poly.pdbx_seq_one_letter_code
_entity_poly.pdbx_strand_id
1 'polypeptide(L)'
;RILLLINHLIHKVPIIVRIFDLFLDLHLNKYEKIKLQKHSIFLLSTNFFTRYRNKTFFSKEPETLEWIDSFKNKSVFYDIGANVGLYSIYAAKTKNCLVQAFEPCFFNTDHLVKNIYRNSLNNNINVFPVVLGNMDKTISFNTPNTMSGNALSQADFKSVSTDFPIACKYNLPSFKMDNIIHYFKLPQPDHIKIDVDGAELEILEGSRKTLKKLKSILIEIDDVNEKKREKIKK
;
A
#
# COMPACT_ATOMS: atom_id res chain seq x y z
N ARG A 1 -27.51 -11.31 -27.62
CA ARG A 1 -28.67 -12.23 -27.51
C ARG A 1 -28.33 -13.52 -26.75
N ILE A 2 -27.21 -14.15 -27.01
CA ILE A 2 -26.76 -15.37 -26.30
C ILE A 2 -26.51 -15.12 -24.82
N LEU A 3 -25.85 -14.02 -24.45
CA LEU A 3 -25.63 -13.63 -23.04
C LEU A 3 -26.94 -13.37 -22.26
N LEU A 4 -27.94 -12.78 -22.92
CA LEU A 4 -29.26 -12.56 -22.31
C LEU A 4 -30.04 -13.87 -22.09
N LEU A 5 -29.90 -14.84 -22.97
CA LEU A 5 -30.49 -16.18 -22.83
C LEU A 5 -29.80 -16.98 -21.72
N ILE A 6 -28.48 -16.91 -21.61
CA ILE A 6 -27.71 -17.54 -20.54
C ILE A 6 -28.10 -16.93 -19.18
N ASN A 7 -28.21 -15.61 -19.08
CA ASN A 7 -28.63 -14.94 -17.85
C ASN A 7 -30.07 -15.35 -17.42
N HIS A 8 -30.98 -15.49 -18.38
CA HIS A 8 -32.36 -15.91 -18.09
C HIS A 8 -32.46 -17.39 -17.63
N LEU A 9 -31.61 -18.27 -18.19
CA LEU A 9 -31.51 -19.68 -17.78
C LEU A 9 -30.85 -19.82 -16.40
N ILE A 10 -29.79 -19.06 -16.10
CA ILE A 10 -29.06 -19.09 -14.85
C ILE A 10 -29.96 -18.66 -13.68
N HIS A 11 -30.76 -17.62 -13.84
CA HIS A 11 -31.70 -17.17 -12.79
C HIS A 11 -32.80 -18.18 -12.45
N LYS A 12 -33.09 -19.14 -13.32
CA LYS A 12 -34.08 -20.18 -13.03
C LYS A 12 -33.52 -21.40 -12.29
N VAL A 13 -32.19 -21.49 -12.13
CA VAL A 13 -31.55 -22.62 -11.46
C VAL A 13 -30.63 -22.15 -10.34
N PRO A 14 -31.14 -21.94 -9.10
CA PRO A 14 -30.40 -21.34 -7.99
C PRO A 14 -29.07 -22.04 -7.65
N ILE A 15 -28.98 -23.35 -7.88
CA ILE A 15 -27.78 -24.14 -7.64
C ILE A 15 -26.70 -23.81 -8.66
N ILE A 16 -27.05 -23.65 -9.94
CA ILE A 16 -26.10 -23.33 -11.01
C ILE A 16 -25.56 -21.91 -10.80
N VAL A 17 -26.37 -20.96 -10.36
CA VAL A 17 -25.95 -19.60 -10.04
C VAL A 17 -24.93 -19.64 -8.89
N ARG A 18 -25.19 -20.37 -7.81
CA ARG A 18 -24.27 -20.50 -6.67
C ARG A 18 -22.94 -21.17 -7.04
N ILE A 19 -22.99 -22.19 -7.90
CA ILE A 19 -21.77 -22.86 -8.42
C ILE A 19 -20.98 -21.89 -9.30
N PHE A 20 -21.66 -21.11 -10.14
CA PHE A 20 -21.01 -20.13 -11.01
C PHE A 20 -20.42 -18.97 -10.22
N ASP A 21 -21.12 -18.44 -9.21
CA ASP A 21 -20.62 -17.41 -8.29
C ASP A 21 -19.40 -17.93 -7.52
N LEU A 22 -19.45 -19.15 -6.99
CA LEU A 22 -18.31 -19.78 -6.34
C LEU A 22 -17.13 -19.96 -7.28
N PHE A 23 -17.38 -20.36 -8.54
CA PHE A 23 -16.36 -20.48 -9.56
C PHE A 23 -15.73 -19.14 -9.89
N LEU A 24 -16.52 -18.07 -10.04
CA LEU A 24 -16.04 -16.70 -10.23
C LEU A 24 -15.20 -16.23 -9.04
N ASP A 25 -15.68 -16.42 -7.83
CA ASP A 25 -14.94 -16.06 -6.62
C ASP A 25 -13.59 -16.76 -6.52
N LEU A 26 -13.54 -18.06 -6.80
CA LEU A 26 -12.31 -18.83 -6.81
C LEU A 26 -11.31 -18.38 -7.91
N HIS A 27 -11.80 -17.90 -9.05
CA HIS A 27 -10.97 -17.44 -10.16
C HIS A 27 -10.56 -15.98 -10.06
N LEU A 28 -11.45 -15.11 -9.54
CA LEU A 28 -11.21 -13.69 -9.37
C LEU A 28 -10.37 -13.36 -8.12
N ASN A 29 -10.43 -14.23 -7.09
CA ASN A 29 -9.72 -14.06 -5.83
C ASN A 29 -8.55 -15.06 -5.68
N LYS A 30 -7.76 -15.22 -6.74
CA LYS A 30 -6.61 -16.13 -6.73
C LYS A 30 -5.46 -15.53 -5.94
N TYR A 31 -5.01 -16.29 -4.90
CA TYR A 31 -3.79 -15.96 -4.17
C TYR A 31 -2.58 -16.71 -4.77
N GLU A 32 -1.51 -15.97 -5.01
CA GLU A 32 -0.21 -16.52 -5.39
C GLU A 32 0.62 -16.76 -4.13
N LYS A 33 1.22 -17.96 -4.04
CA LYS A 33 2.11 -18.32 -2.94
C LYS A 33 3.53 -17.94 -3.29
N ILE A 34 4.12 -17.04 -2.54
CA ILE A 34 5.53 -16.65 -2.65
C ILE A 34 6.30 -17.36 -1.53
N LYS A 35 7.30 -18.16 -1.90
CA LYS A 35 8.17 -18.85 -0.96
C LYS A 35 9.27 -17.91 -0.49
N LEU A 36 9.38 -17.70 0.82
CA LEU A 36 10.51 -17.08 1.50
C LEU A 36 11.41 -18.19 2.06
N GLN A 37 12.60 -17.85 2.54
CA GLN A 37 13.54 -18.85 3.06
C GLN A 37 12.93 -19.75 4.15
N LYS A 38 12.22 -19.17 5.13
CA LYS A 38 11.62 -19.91 6.28
C LYS A 38 10.10 -19.87 6.31
N HIS A 39 9.47 -19.06 5.48
CA HIS A 39 8.04 -18.79 5.49
C HIS A 39 7.46 -18.84 4.08
N SER A 40 6.16 -18.66 3.98
CA SER A 40 5.48 -18.34 2.72
C SER A 40 4.51 -17.21 2.98
N ILE A 41 4.33 -16.35 2.00
CA ILE A 41 3.29 -15.32 1.96
C ILE A 41 2.33 -15.61 0.83
N PHE A 42 1.10 -15.16 0.99
CA PHE A 42 0.04 -15.31 0.00
C PHE A 42 -0.42 -13.93 -0.43
N LEU A 43 -0.32 -13.63 -1.71
CA LEU A 43 -0.66 -12.34 -2.27
C LEU A 43 -1.78 -12.49 -3.30
N LEU A 44 -2.83 -11.71 -3.13
CA LEU A 44 -3.98 -11.68 -4.02
C LEU A 44 -3.56 -11.21 -5.42
N SER A 45 -4.10 -11.84 -6.46
CA SER A 45 -3.73 -11.62 -7.86
C SER A 45 -5.01 -11.48 -8.68
N THR A 46 -5.51 -10.24 -8.82
CA THR A 46 -6.79 -9.96 -9.47
C THR A 46 -6.66 -9.30 -10.85
N ASN A 47 -5.55 -8.62 -11.12
CA ASN A 47 -5.34 -7.87 -12.36
C ASN A 47 -3.86 -7.88 -12.77
N PHE A 48 -3.55 -7.18 -13.88
CA PHE A 48 -2.19 -7.09 -14.40
C PHE A 48 -1.19 -6.51 -13.40
N PHE A 49 -1.54 -5.42 -12.71
CA PHE A 49 -0.63 -4.74 -11.78
C PHE A 49 -0.29 -5.62 -10.58
N THR A 50 -1.30 -6.26 -9.97
CA THR A 50 -1.08 -7.15 -8.83
C THR A 50 -0.28 -8.39 -9.23
N ARG A 51 -0.53 -8.98 -10.42
CA ARG A 51 0.29 -10.07 -10.95
C ARG A 51 1.72 -9.66 -11.21
N TYR A 52 1.94 -8.47 -11.79
CA TYR A 52 3.28 -7.95 -12.03
C TYR A 52 4.04 -7.78 -10.71
N ARG A 53 3.45 -7.12 -9.70
CA ARG A 53 4.04 -6.94 -8.37
C ARG A 53 4.39 -8.27 -7.69
N ASN A 54 3.49 -9.25 -7.76
CA ASN A 54 3.72 -10.57 -7.18
C ASN A 54 4.89 -11.31 -7.87
N LYS A 55 4.94 -11.26 -9.20
CA LYS A 55 6.01 -11.90 -9.98
C LYS A 55 7.38 -11.24 -9.80
N THR A 56 7.40 -9.92 -9.63
CA THR A 56 8.63 -9.14 -9.49
C THR A 56 9.01 -8.87 -8.03
N PHE A 57 8.37 -9.54 -7.07
CA PHE A 57 8.53 -9.30 -5.64
C PHE A 57 9.99 -9.26 -5.18
N PHE A 58 10.84 -10.18 -5.68
CA PHE A 58 12.25 -10.24 -5.31
C PHE A 58 13.17 -9.42 -6.20
N SER A 59 12.71 -8.97 -7.36
CA SER A 59 13.57 -8.38 -8.39
C SER A 59 13.33 -6.91 -8.65
N LYS A 60 12.18 -6.36 -8.25
CA LYS A 60 11.86 -4.94 -8.50
C LYS A 60 12.67 -4.02 -7.59
N GLU A 61 12.73 -4.34 -6.30
CA GLU A 61 13.38 -3.53 -5.27
C GLU A 61 14.09 -4.45 -4.27
N PRO A 62 15.13 -5.20 -4.69
CA PRO A 62 15.85 -6.14 -3.82
C PRO A 62 16.48 -5.42 -2.61
N GLU A 63 16.96 -4.19 -2.78
CA GLU A 63 17.51 -3.34 -1.73
C GLU A 63 16.51 -3.04 -0.61
N THR A 64 15.21 -2.92 -0.92
CA THR A 64 14.16 -2.74 0.09
C THR A 64 14.02 -4.00 0.94
N LEU A 65 14.09 -5.18 0.35
CA LEU A 65 14.02 -6.44 1.08
C LEU A 65 15.26 -6.65 1.96
N GLU A 66 16.46 -6.38 1.44
CA GLU A 66 17.72 -6.43 2.18
C GLU A 66 17.70 -5.46 3.37
N TRP A 67 17.19 -4.24 3.17
CA TRP A 67 17.03 -3.26 4.23
C TRP A 67 16.07 -3.77 5.33
N ILE A 68 14.90 -4.33 4.97
CA ILE A 68 13.98 -4.95 5.94
C ILE A 68 14.66 -6.14 6.64
N ASP A 69 15.47 -6.92 5.94
CA ASP A 69 16.20 -8.04 6.54
C ASP A 69 17.23 -7.61 7.58
N SER A 70 17.70 -6.37 7.54
CA SER A 70 18.57 -5.79 8.56
C SER A 70 17.84 -5.40 9.86
N PHE A 71 16.49 -5.38 9.88
CA PHE A 71 15.72 -4.97 11.06
C PHE A 71 15.88 -5.97 12.21
N LYS A 72 15.86 -5.44 13.43
CA LYS A 72 15.70 -6.28 14.62
C LYS A 72 14.29 -6.84 14.68
N ASN A 73 14.16 -8.06 15.18
CA ASN A 73 12.83 -8.64 15.39
C ASN A 73 11.97 -7.73 16.31
N LYS A 74 10.68 -7.65 15.96
CA LYS A 74 9.67 -6.83 16.66
C LYS A 74 9.92 -5.32 16.57
N SER A 75 10.71 -4.85 15.60
CA SER A 75 10.81 -3.42 15.30
C SER A 75 9.46 -2.84 14.88
N VAL A 76 9.28 -1.55 15.13
CA VAL A 76 8.14 -0.78 14.63
C VAL A 76 8.49 -0.23 13.25
N PHE A 77 7.71 -0.62 12.25
CA PHE A 77 7.91 -0.21 10.86
C PHE A 77 6.73 0.60 10.35
N TYR A 78 7.01 1.77 9.79
CA TYR A 78 6.01 2.59 9.09
C TYR A 78 6.23 2.46 7.59
N ASP A 79 5.21 1.92 6.91
CA ASP A 79 5.19 1.72 5.45
C ASP A 79 4.25 2.75 4.82
N ILE A 80 4.82 3.82 4.27
CA ILE A 80 4.08 4.96 3.73
C ILE A 80 4.02 4.83 2.21
N GLY A 81 2.80 4.72 1.68
CA GLY A 81 2.54 4.25 0.33
C GLY A 81 2.57 2.73 0.25
N ALA A 82 1.95 2.06 1.24
CA ALA A 82 2.02 0.60 1.36
C ALA A 82 1.44 -0.16 0.15
N ASN A 83 0.66 0.50 -0.71
CA ASN A 83 0.01 -0.08 -1.88
C ASN A 83 -0.76 -1.37 -1.49
N VAL A 84 -0.50 -2.50 -2.11
CA VAL A 84 -1.13 -3.79 -1.78
C VAL A 84 -0.42 -4.55 -0.65
N GLY A 85 0.57 -3.93 0.01
CA GLY A 85 1.18 -4.37 1.26
C GLY A 85 2.35 -5.33 1.15
N LEU A 86 3.07 -5.36 0.03
CA LEU A 86 4.17 -6.30 -0.17
C LEU A 86 5.22 -6.22 0.95
N TYR A 87 5.74 -5.02 1.22
CA TYR A 87 6.79 -4.79 2.21
C TYR A 87 6.27 -4.85 3.64
N SER A 88 5.06 -4.37 3.89
CA SER A 88 4.34 -4.53 5.16
C SER A 88 4.24 -5.99 5.57
N ILE A 89 3.77 -6.86 4.66
CA ILE A 89 3.62 -8.29 4.90
C ILE A 89 4.97 -8.97 5.05
N TYR A 90 5.95 -8.61 4.24
CA TYR A 90 7.30 -9.15 4.33
C TYR A 90 7.93 -8.85 5.69
N ALA A 91 7.93 -7.60 6.14
CA ALA A 91 8.47 -7.18 7.43
C ALA A 91 7.76 -7.87 8.61
N ALA A 92 6.42 -7.93 8.58
CA ALA A 92 5.66 -8.61 9.63
C ALA A 92 5.94 -10.11 9.65
N LYS A 93 6.07 -10.76 8.47
CA LYS A 93 6.27 -12.22 8.38
C LYS A 93 7.68 -12.67 8.72
N THR A 94 8.70 -11.90 8.32
CA THR A 94 10.12 -12.29 8.47
C THR A 94 10.74 -11.79 9.76
N LYS A 95 10.34 -10.59 10.21
CA LYS A 95 10.90 -9.91 11.39
C LYS A 95 9.91 -9.74 12.54
N ASN A 96 8.69 -10.26 12.39
CA ASN A 96 7.61 -10.05 13.37
C ASN A 96 7.43 -8.57 13.74
N CYS A 97 7.61 -7.67 12.75
CA CYS A 97 7.45 -6.24 12.95
C CYS A 97 6.02 -5.88 13.33
N LEU A 98 5.87 -4.83 14.16
CA LEU A 98 4.61 -4.11 14.29
C LEU A 98 4.58 -3.03 13.20
N VAL A 99 3.73 -3.21 12.20
CA VAL A 99 3.68 -2.34 11.02
C VAL A 99 2.51 -1.36 11.12
N GLN A 100 2.77 -0.10 10.80
CA GLN A 100 1.75 0.92 10.54
C GLN A 100 1.78 1.20 9.04
N ALA A 101 0.83 0.67 8.30
CA ALA A 101 0.74 0.80 6.85
C ALA A 101 -0.19 1.96 6.48
N PHE A 102 0.35 2.96 5.79
CA PHE A 102 -0.40 4.14 5.31
C PHE A 102 -0.63 4.00 3.81
N GLU A 103 -1.88 3.83 3.42
CA GLU A 103 -2.27 3.69 2.01
C GLU A 103 -3.58 4.42 1.76
N PRO A 104 -3.54 5.62 1.13
CA PRO A 104 -4.72 6.41 0.88
C PRO A 104 -5.59 5.91 -0.28
N CYS A 105 -5.01 5.17 -1.24
CA CYS A 105 -5.78 4.68 -2.37
C CYS A 105 -6.76 3.57 -1.95
N PHE A 106 -8.05 3.86 -2.10
CA PHE A 106 -9.12 2.98 -1.67
C PHE A 106 -9.02 1.57 -2.26
N PHE A 107 -8.68 1.48 -3.55
CA PHE A 107 -8.54 0.22 -4.26
C PHE A 107 -7.35 -0.61 -3.80
N ASN A 108 -6.26 0.05 -3.41
CA ASN A 108 -5.09 -0.59 -2.84
C ASN A 108 -5.35 -1.04 -1.40
N THR A 109 -6.01 -0.19 -0.59
CA THR A 109 -6.34 -0.49 0.81
C THR A 109 -7.22 -1.74 0.94
N ASP A 110 -8.26 -1.90 0.09
CA ASP A 110 -9.08 -3.12 0.06
C ASP A 110 -8.22 -4.37 -0.19
N HIS A 111 -7.30 -4.28 -1.14
CA HIS A 111 -6.41 -5.37 -1.50
C HIS A 111 -5.38 -5.68 -0.38
N LEU A 112 -4.81 -4.64 0.21
CA LEU A 112 -3.89 -4.72 1.35
C LEU A 112 -4.53 -5.47 2.54
N VAL A 113 -5.76 -5.08 2.91
CA VAL A 113 -6.49 -5.72 4.01
C VAL A 113 -6.75 -7.21 3.73
N LYS A 114 -7.14 -7.56 2.49
CA LYS A 114 -7.31 -8.97 2.08
C LYS A 114 -6.01 -9.75 2.15
N ASN A 115 -4.89 -9.16 1.76
CA ASN A 115 -3.57 -9.76 1.85
C ASN A 115 -3.14 -9.98 3.32
N ILE A 116 -3.37 -9.01 4.20
CA ILE A 116 -3.10 -9.11 5.65
C ILE A 116 -3.89 -10.27 6.25
N TYR A 117 -5.20 -10.31 5.98
CA TYR A 117 -6.09 -11.37 6.47
C TYR A 117 -5.61 -12.76 6.02
N ARG A 118 -5.30 -12.92 4.73
CA ARG A 118 -4.84 -14.20 4.16
C ARG A 118 -3.55 -14.72 4.77
N ASN A 119 -2.69 -13.82 5.23
CA ASN A 119 -1.41 -14.15 5.88
C ASN A 119 -1.51 -14.28 7.41
N SER A 120 -2.70 -14.08 8.00
CA SER A 120 -2.95 -14.09 9.45
C SER A 120 -2.08 -13.05 10.21
N LEU A 121 -1.96 -11.84 9.65
CA LEU A 121 -1.12 -10.76 10.16
C LEU A 121 -1.92 -9.59 10.77
N ASN A 122 -3.21 -9.80 11.10
CA ASN A 122 -4.08 -8.76 11.64
C ASN A 122 -3.57 -8.15 12.97
N ASN A 123 -2.81 -8.92 13.75
CA ASN A 123 -2.20 -8.44 15.01
C ASN A 123 -0.85 -7.76 14.79
N ASN A 124 -0.29 -7.81 13.59
CA ASN A 124 1.02 -7.25 13.27
C ASN A 124 0.94 -5.99 12.41
N ILE A 125 -0.13 -5.82 11.62
CA ILE A 125 -0.25 -4.73 10.65
C ILE A 125 -1.54 -3.97 10.89
N ASN A 126 -1.40 -2.68 11.20
CA ASN A 126 -2.49 -1.71 11.26
C ASN A 126 -2.52 -0.91 9.96
N VAL A 127 -3.70 -0.74 9.36
CA VAL A 127 -3.88 -0.01 8.10
C VAL A 127 -4.52 1.34 8.36
N PHE A 128 -3.93 2.39 7.81
CA PHE A 128 -4.41 3.77 7.89
C PHE A 128 -4.72 4.30 6.48
N PRO A 129 -6.00 4.36 6.08
CA PRO A 129 -6.40 4.90 4.78
C PRO A 129 -6.45 6.44 4.80
N VAL A 130 -5.29 7.06 5.04
CA VAL A 130 -5.13 8.50 5.17
C VAL A 130 -3.92 8.98 4.38
N VAL A 131 -3.93 10.24 4.01
CA VAL A 131 -2.76 10.91 3.42
C VAL A 131 -1.83 11.39 4.53
N LEU A 132 -0.54 11.19 4.39
CA LEU A 132 0.46 11.88 5.19
C LEU A 132 1.02 13.08 4.44
N GLY A 133 1.28 14.18 5.14
CA GLY A 133 1.80 15.40 4.55
C GLY A 133 2.23 16.43 5.60
N ASN A 134 2.29 17.70 5.20
CA ASN A 134 2.76 18.80 6.05
C ASN A 134 1.64 19.57 6.77
N MET A 135 0.37 19.16 6.61
CA MET A 135 -0.78 19.82 7.24
C MET A 135 -1.88 18.83 7.56
N ASP A 136 -2.57 19.05 8.68
CA ASP A 136 -3.80 18.36 9.04
C ASP A 136 -4.96 19.09 8.35
N LYS A 137 -5.56 18.44 7.34
CA LYS A 137 -6.64 19.01 6.53
C LYS A 137 -7.37 17.94 5.74
N THR A 138 -8.49 18.28 5.14
CA THR A 138 -9.05 17.48 4.06
C THR A 138 -8.31 17.80 2.75
N ILE A 139 -7.92 16.77 2.01
CA ILE A 139 -7.20 16.89 0.74
C ILE A 139 -7.87 16.03 -0.32
N SER A 140 -7.83 16.50 -1.55
CA SER A 140 -8.26 15.73 -2.70
C SER A 140 -7.21 14.68 -3.06
N PHE A 141 -7.66 13.48 -3.39
CA PHE A 141 -6.82 12.37 -3.82
C PHE A 141 -7.27 11.90 -5.21
N ASN A 142 -6.32 11.81 -6.12
CA ASN A 142 -6.54 11.52 -7.54
C ASN A 142 -5.95 10.16 -7.90
N THR A 143 -6.68 9.35 -8.66
CA THR A 143 -6.17 8.07 -9.18
C THR A 143 -6.34 7.97 -10.69
N PRO A 144 -5.38 7.38 -11.43
CA PRO A 144 -5.47 7.23 -12.88
C PRO A 144 -6.42 6.10 -13.31
N ASN A 145 -6.79 5.19 -12.42
CA ASN A 145 -7.75 4.10 -12.65
C ASN A 145 -8.27 3.52 -11.33
N THR A 146 -9.15 2.52 -11.42
CA THR A 146 -9.78 1.86 -10.27
C THR A 146 -9.19 0.48 -9.96
N MET A 147 -8.06 0.12 -10.56
CA MET A 147 -7.43 -1.19 -10.35
C MET A 147 -6.46 -1.14 -9.17
N SER A 148 -6.52 -2.16 -8.31
CA SER A 148 -5.57 -2.33 -7.22
C SER A 148 -4.15 -2.63 -7.73
N GLY A 149 -3.14 -2.24 -6.95
CA GLY A 149 -1.73 -2.41 -7.31
C GLY A 149 -1.20 -1.37 -8.28
N ASN A 150 -2.03 -0.42 -8.69
CA ASN A 150 -1.60 0.70 -9.53
C ASN A 150 -0.70 1.67 -8.74
N ALA A 151 0.23 2.30 -9.44
CA ALA A 151 1.01 3.45 -9.00
C ALA A 151 0.38 4.77 -9.49
N LEU A 152 1.05 5.90 -9.27
CA LEU A 152 0.66 7.23 -9.73
C LEU A 152 -0.62 7.79 -9.10
N SER A 153 -1.04 7.27 -7.96
CA SER A 153 -2.15 7.84 -7.20
C SER A 153 -1.63 8.93 -6.27
N GLN A 154 -2.16 10.16 -6.37
CA GLN A 154 -1.56 11.34 -5.76
C GLN A 154 -2.54 12.17 -4.95
N ALA A 155 -2.07 12.69 -3.82
CA ALA A 155 -2.73 13.76 -3.10
C ALA A 155 -2.46 15.13 -3.76
N ASP A 156 -3.47 15.98 -3.80
CA ASP A 156 -3.42 17.30 -4.45
C ASP A 156 -2.67 18.34 -3.58
N PHE A 157 -1.37 18.09 -3.36
CA PHE A 157 -0.47 19.08 -2.79
C PHE A 157 -0.04 20.09 -3.88
N LYS A 158 0.14 21.36 -3.51
CA LYS A 158 0.55 22.43 -4.44
C LYS A 158 1.88 22.15 -5.15
N SER A 159 2.75 21.35 -4.54
CA SER A 159 4.09 20.97 -5.03
C SER A 159 4.07 19.73 -5.92
N VAL A 160 2.95 19.04 -6.00
CA VAL A 160 2.81 17.80 -6.79
C VAL A 160 2.07 18.12 -8.08
N SER A 161 2.72 17.86 -9.21
CA SER A 161 2.08 17.94 -10.53
C SER A 161 1.40 16.62 -10.86
N THR A 162 0.14 16.68 -11.28
CA THR A 162 -0.60 15.50 -11.72
C THR A 162 -0.55 15.43 -13.24
N ASP A 163 0.37 14.61 -13.76
CA ASP A 163 0.64 14.49 -15.20
C ASP A 163 -0.06 13.28 -15.85
N PHE A 164 -1.14 12.78 -15.24
CA PHE A 164 -1.93 11.65 -15.74
C PHE A 164 -3.42 11.99 -15.81
N PRO A 165 -4.19 11.31 -16.71
CA PRO A 165 -5.64 11.43 -16.73
C PRO A 165 -6.25 10.93 -15.42
N ILE A 166 -7.04 11.79 -14.75
CA ILE A 166 -7.71 11.43 -13.49
C ILE A 166 -8.98 10.64 -13.82
N ALA A 167 -9.01 9.36 -13.41
CA ALA A 167 -10.19 8.52 -13.53
C ALA A 167 -11.13 8.64 -12.31
N CYS A 168 -10.55 8.75 -11.09
CA CYS A 168 -11.32 8.94 -9.88
C CYS A 168 -10.70 10.04 -9.02
N LYS A 169 -11.56 10.81 -8.37
CA LYS A 169 -11.21 11.86 -7.42
C LYS A 169 -12.09 11.76 -6.18
N TYR A 170 -11.49 11.78 -4.99
CA TYR A 170 -12.20 11.77 -3.72
C TYR A 170 -11.42 12.50 -2.65
N ASN A 171 -12.08 12.83 -1.54
CA ASN A 171 -11.46 13.57 -0.44
C ASN A 171 -11.07 12.64 0.69
N LEU A 172 -9.88 12.87 1.26
CA LEU A 172 -9.34 12.13 2.39
C LEU A 172 -8.82 13.08 3.47
N PRO A 173 -8.79 12.63 4.74
CA PRO A 173 -8.03 13.33 5.76
C PRO A 173 -6.53 13.20 5.48
N SER A 174 -5.83 14.33 5.60
CA SER A 174 -4.37 14.41 5.60
C SER A 174 -3.90 14.77 6.99
N PHE A 175 -2.80 14.14 7.43
CA PHE A 175 -2.19 14.39 8.73
C PHE A 175 -0.68 14.62 8.60
N LYS A 176 -0.14 15.44 9.51
CA LYS A 176 1.28 15.37 9.83
C LYS A 176 1.57 14.05 10.54
N MET A 177 2.67 13.40 10.22
CA MET A 177 3.06 12.18 10.93
C MET A 177 3.24 12.41 12.43
N ASP A 178 3.86 13.52 12.82
CA ASP A 178 4.03 13.89 14.24
C ASP A 178 2.70 13.98 14.97
N ASN A 179 1.63 14.43 14.28
CA ASN A 179 0.32 14.61 14.87
C ASN A 179 -0.49 13.30 14.91
N ILE A 180 -0.48 12.51 13.84
CA ILE A 180 -1.22 11.24 13.82
C ILE A 180 -0.67 10.25 14.86
N ILE A 181 0.64 10.23 15.07
CA ILE A 181 1.28 9.46 16.16
C ILE A 181 0.72 9.89 17.52
N HIS A 182 0.60 11.18 17.75
CA HIS A 182 0.07 11.73 19.01
C HIS A 182 -1.42 11.43 19.18
N TYR A 183 -2.25 11.70 18.15
CA TYR A 183 -3.70 11.56 18.22
C TYR A 183 -4.15 10.11 18.44
N PHE A 184 -3.51 9.17 17.77
CA PHE A 184 -3.86 7.75 17.85
C PHE A 184 -2.95 6.96 18.78
N LYS A 185 -2.03 7.62 19.51
CA LYS A 185 -1.07 6.98 20.42
C LYS A 185 -0.28 5.86 19.74
N LEU A 186 0.13 6.08 18.49
CA LEU A 186 0.89 5.10 17.74
C LEU A 186 2.30 4.95 18.32
N PRO A 187 2.89 3.75 18.24
CA PRO A 187 4.26 3.55 18.68
C PRO A 187 5.24 4.35 17.82
N GLN A 188 6.30 4.88 18.43
CA GLN A 188 7.37 5.55 17.68
C GLN A 188 8.00 4.58 16.68
N PRO A 189 8.12 4.92 15.38
CA PRO A 189 8.76 4.06 14.40
C PRO A 189 10.26 3.90 14.66
N ASP A 190 10.74 2.68 14.46
CA ASP A 190 12.16 2.37 14.34
C ASP A 190 12.64 2.63 12.91
N HIS A 191 11.81 2.26 11.92
CA HIS A 191 12.11 2.35 10.50
C HIS A 191 10.92 2.94 9.74
N ILE A 192 11.19 3.75 8.73
CA ILE A 192 10.16 4.33 7.85
C ILE A 192 10.55 4.08 6.39
N LYS A 193 9.63 3.54 5.59
CA LYS A 193 9.66 3.59 4.12
C LYS A 193 8.74 4.71 3.65
N ILE A 194 9.19 5.53 2.71
CA ILE A 194 8.36 6.51 2.00
C ILE A 194 8.46 6.21 0.51
N ASP A 195 7.35 5.79 -0.06
CA ASP A 195 7.22 5.44 -1.47
C ASP A 195 5.85 5.94 -1.94
N VAL A 196 5.82 7.22 -2.26
CA VAL A 196 4.60 7.93 -2.67
C VAL A 196 4.90 8.75 -3.94
N ASP A 197 3.93 8.89 -4.79
CA ASP A 197 4.10 9.55 -6.08
C ASP A 197 4.14 11.08 -5.92
N GLY A 198 5.19 11.61 -5.30
CA GLY A 198 5.51 13.03 -5.32
C GLY A 198 5.36 13.82 -4.02
N ALA A 199 4.81 13.26 -2.94
CA ALA A 199 4.55 13.97 -1.67
C ALA A 199 5.64 13.74 -0.59
N GLU A 200 6.84 13.26 -0.95
CA GLU A 200 7.90 12.88 0.00
C GLU A 200 8.34 14.07 0.85
N LEU A 201 8.48 15.27 0.25
CA LEU A 201 8.87 16.48 0.98
C LEU A 201 7.83 16.89 2.01
N GLU A 202 6.56 16.86 1.64
CA GLU A 202 5.45 17.19 2.53
C GLU A 202 5.39 16.24 3.72
N ILE A 203 5.64 14.96 3.48
CA ILE A 203 5.70 13.93 4.53
C ILE A 203 6.88 14.21 5.46
N LEU A 204 8.07 14.50 4.94
CA LEU A 204 9.25 14.83 5.74
C LEU A 204 9.03 16.09 6.58
N GLU A 205 8.43 17.14 6.00
CA GLU A 205 8.07 18.37 6.72
C GLU A 205 7.10 18.11 7.88
N GLY A 206 6.14 17.20 7.69
CA GLY A 206 5.17 16.80 8.73
C GLY A 206 5.71 15.80 9.76
N SER A 207 6.97 15.37 9.63
CA SER A 207 7.57 14.27 10.41
C SER A 207 8.77 14.70 11.24
N ARG A 208 9.05 15.97 11.36
CA ARG A 208 10.31 16.51 11.93
C ARG A 208 10.67 16.00 13.32
N LYS A 209 9.68 15.76 14.18
CA LYS A 209 9.92 15.20 15.53
C LYS A 209 10.16 13.70 15.46
N THR A 210 9.38 13.01 14.66
CA THR A 210 9.46 11.57 14.46
C THR A 210 10.82 11.17 13.88
N LEU A 211 11.30 11.89 12.85
CA LEU A 211 12.58 11.63 12.19
C LEU A 211 13.79 11.66 13.13
N LYS A 212 13.78 12.50 14.15
CA LYS A 212 14.90 12.62 15.12
C LYS A 212 15.14 11.34 15.94
N LYS A 213 14.19 10.43 15.96
CA LYS A 213 14.24 9.19 16.78
C LYS A 213 14.34 7.92 15.94
N LEU A 214 14.46 8.04 14.62
CA LEU A 214 14.53 6.91 13.73
C LEU A 214 15.88 6.18 13.80
N LYS A 215 15.84 4.89 13.57
CA LYS A 215 17.03 4.07 13.30
C LYS A 215 17.44 4.13 11.83
N SER A 216 16.47 4.05 10.91
CA SER A 216 16.71 4.21 9.48
C SER A 216 15.46 4.62 8.73
N ILE A 217 15.66 5.20 7.56
CA ILE A 217 14.64 5.60 6.61
C ILE A 217 15.06 5.19 5.20
N LEU A 218 14.09 4.72 4.40
CA LEU A 218 14.24 4.48 2.98
C LEU A 218 13.21 5.34 2.25
N ILE A 219 13.67 6.12 1.27
CA ILE A 219 12.80 7.04 0.50
C ILE A 219 13.02 6.74 -0.97
N GLU A 220 11.93 6.40 -1.69
CA GLU A 220 11.96 6.37 -3.15
C GLU A 220 11.88 7.81 -3.68
N ILE A 221 12.81 8.17 -4.53
CA ILE A 221 12.91 9.53 -5.10
C ILE A 221 12.98 9.39 -6.61
N ASP A 222 12.02 9.99 -7.30
CA ASP A 222 12.05 10.11 -8.75
C ASP A 222 13.31 10.86 -9.22
N ASP A 223 14.06 10.25 -10.13
CA ASP A 223 15.29 10.83 -10.69
C ASP A 223 15.07 12.12 -11.52
N VAL A 224 13.82 12.41 -11.87
CA VAL A 224 13.47 13.52 -12.77
C VAL A 224 13.55 14.89 -12.11
N ASN A 225 13.55 14.99 -10.77
CA ASN A 225 13.56 16.28 -10.07
C ASN A 225 14.76 16.47 -9.15
N GLU A 226 15.88 16.88 -9.74
CA GLU A 226 17.14 17.13 -9.04
C GLU A 226 17.03 18.11 -7.85
N LYS A 227 16.23 19.19 -7.99
CA LYS A 227 16.00 20.14 -6.90
C LYS A 227 15.26 19.55 -5.71
N LYS A 228 14.34 18.63 -5.97
CA LYS A 228 13.61 17.90 -4.91
C LYS A 228 14.54 16.94 -4.20
N ARG A 229 15.35 16.19 -4.96
CA ARG A 229 16.37 15.27 -4.44
C ARG A 229 17.36 15.97 -3.50
N GLU A 230 17.85 17.15 -3.86
CA GLU A 230 18.76 17.94 -3.00
C GLU A 230 18.08 18.43 -1.70
N LYS A 231 16.79 18.77 -1.73
CA LYS A 231 16.06 19.17 -0.53
C LYS A 231 15.81 17.99 0.43
N ILE A 232 15.60 16.79 -0.10
CA ILE A 232 15.40 15.57 0.70
C ILE A 232 16.70 15.14 1.39
N LYS A 233 17.86 15.40 0.77
CA LYS A 233 19.19 15.05 1.33
C LYS A 233 19.68 16.01 2.41
N LYS A 234 19.08 17.18 2.57
CA LYS A 234 19.39 18.20 3.60
C LYS A 234 18.52 18.05 4.82
#